data_5e54f88b6c6699c8e91ec2916c6e94c2
#
_entry.id   5e54f88b6c6699c8e91ec2916c6e94c2
#
_cell.length_a   1.000
_cell.length_b   1.000
_cell.length_c   1.000
_cell.angle_alpha   90.00
_cell.angle_beta   90.00
_cell.angle_gamma   90.00
#
_symmetry.space_group_name_H-M   'P 1'
#
loop_
_entity.id
_entity.type
_entity.pdbx_description
1 polymer ?
#
loop_
_entity_poly.entity_id
_entity_poly.type
_entity_poly.pdbx_seq_one_letter_code
_entity_poly.pdbx_strand_id
1 'polypeptide(L)'
;FLEELAANDLVKGVRRLIQSEDIDFCLQPDFLKGVRMLAEYDLNFDICIHHPQLQNSVEMVRQCSNVKFILDHIGKPGIKEKLFDPWRDGIRELAALDNTVCKVSGATTEADHDNWVKEDIRPYIEHVVECFGADRCIYGGDWPVATQATTYPRWVETLDWILEGCSKDELQKIYHDNAIDFYRLPA
;
A
#
# COMPACT_ATOMS: atom_id res chain seq x y z
N PHE A 1 -5.76 -19.97 -15.70
CA PHE A 1 -5.48 -18.52 -15.59
C PHE A 1 -4.31 -18.23 -14.64
N LEU A 2 -4.35 -18.64 -13.33
CA LEU A 2 -3.22 -18.40 -12.41
C LEU A 2 -1.94 -19.14 -12.85
N GLU A 3 -2.06 -20.36 -13.36
CA GLU A 3 -0.92 -21.10 -13.95
C GLU A 3 -0.27 -20.35 -15.12
N GLU A 4 -1.08 -19.73 -15.98
CA GLU A 4 -0.57 -18.91 -17.10
C GLU A 4 0.15 -17.66 -16.61
N LEU A 5 -0.39 -16.99 -15.57
CA LEU A 5 0.24 -15.82 -14.98
C LEU A 5 1.57 -16.21 -14.32
N ALA A 6 1.58 -17.27 -13.52
CA ALA A 6 2.75 -17.74 -12.81
C ALA A 6 3.86 -18.31 -13.72
N ALA A 7 3.51 -18.73 -14.95
CA ALA A 7 4.48 -19.16 -15.96
C ALA A 7 5.33 -17.98 -16.51
N ASN A 8 4.93 -16.73 -16.24
CA ASN A 8 5.71 -15.57 -16.63
C ASN A 8 6.45 -15.00 -15.42
N ASP A 9 7.77 -15.13 -15.41
CA ASP A 9 8.65 -14.69 -14.32
C ASP A 9 8.53 -13.18 -14.00
N LEU A 10 7.98 -12.38 -14.90
CA LEU A 10 7.72 -10.94 -14.67
C LEU A 10 6.45 -10.69 -13.88
N VAL A 11 5.55 -11.66 -13.77
CA VAL A 11 4.31 -11.54 -12.97
C VAL A 11 4.61 -11.94 -11.55
N LYS A 12 4.57 -10.98 -10.62
CA LYS A 12 4.89 -11.18 -9.20
C LYS A 12 3.68 -11.13 -8.29
N GLY A 13 2.56 -10.64 -8.78
CA GLY A 13 1.35 -10.52 -7.99
C GLY A 13 0.14 -10.14 -8.84
N VAL A 14 -1.00 -10.07 -8.18
CA VAL A 14 -2.26 -9.63 -8.78
C VAL A 14 -2.89 -8.53 -7.94
N ARG A 15 -3.63 -7.66 -8.60
CA ARG A 15 -4.42 -6.62 -7.94
C ARG A 15 -5.87 -6.69 -8.40
N ARG A 16 -6.78 -6.65 -7.44
CA ARG A 16 -8.19 -6.39 -7.67
C ARG A 16 -8.54 -5.04 -7.05
N LEU A 17 -9.06 -4.12 -7.87
CA LEU A 17 -9.57 -2.85 -7.36
C LEU A 17 -10.84 -3.12 -6.54
N ILE A 18 -10.74 -2.99 -5.23
CA ILE A 18 -11.84 -3.23 -4.28
C ILE A 18 -12.56 -1.91 -3.95
N GLN A 19 -11.90 -0.79 -4.17
CA GLN A 19 -12.37 0.55 -3.77
C GLN A 19 -13.78 0.93 -4.25
N SER A 20 -14.27 0.34 -5.34
CA SER A 20 -15.62 0.58 -5.88
C SER A 20 -16.61 -0.54 -5.55
N GLU A 21 -16.21 -1.52 -4.78
CA GLU A 21 -17.04 -2.64 -4.36
C GLU A 21 -17.69 -2.37 -2.99
N ASP A 22 -18.65 -3.20 -2.62
CA ASP A 22 -19.25 -3.16 -1.29
C ASP A 22 -18.19 -3.34 -0.19
N ILE A 23 -18.45 -2.78 0.99
CA ILE A 23 -17.48 -2.70 2.07
C ILE A 23 -16.98 -4.08 2.55
N ASP A 24 -17.80 -5.11 2.41
CA ASP A 24 -17.51 -6.49 2.80
C ASP A 24 -17.10 -7.40 1.63
N PHE A 25 -16.92 -6.83 0.45
CA PHE A 25 -16.57 -7.60 -0.76
C PHE A 25 -15.36 -8.50 -0.55
N CYS A 26 -14.30 -7.98 0.10
CA CYS A 26 -13.07 -8.74 0.33
C CYS A 26 -13.24 -9.90 1.33
N LEU A 27 -14.34 -9.97 2.06
CA LEU A 27 -14.67 -11.04 3.00
C LEU A 27 -15.59 -12.11 2.40
N GLN A 28 -16.03 -11.96 1.15
CA GLN A 28 -16.84 -12.97 0.49
C GLN A 28 -16.07 -14.28 0.35
N PRO A 29 -16.72 -15.44 0.64
CA PRO A 29 -16.04 -16.75 0.67
C PRO A 29 -15.27 -17.08 -0.61
N ASP A 30 -15.85 -16.79 -1.77
CA ASP A 30 -15.21 -17.09 -3.06
C ASP A 30 -14.02 -16.17 -3.32
N PHE A 31 -14.09 -14.89 -2.86
CA PHE A 31 -12.97 -13.97 -2.96
C PHE A 31 -11.80 -14.42 -2.07
N LEU A 32 -12.07 -14.74 -0.81
CA LEU A 32 -11.06 -15.26 0.13
C LEU A 32 -10.43 -16.56 -0.38
N LYS A 33 -11.23 -17.45 -0.96
CA LYS A 33 -10.71 -18.67 -1.61
C LYS A 33 -9.76 -18.35 -2.75
N GLY A 34 -10.14 -17.43 -3.62
CA GLY A 34 -9.29 -16.98 -4.74
C GLY A 34 -7.97 -16.35 -4.25
N VAL A 35 -8.04 -15.52 -3.22
CA VAL A 35 -6.83 -14.90 -2.63
C VAL A 35 -5.90 -15.96 -2.05
N ARG A 36 -6.40 -16.95 -1.29
CA ARG A 36 -5.57 -18.02 -0.71
C ARG A 36 -4.84 -18.85 -1.76
N MET A 37 -5.44 -19.03 -2.94
CA MET A 37 -4.83 -19.77 -4.05
C MET A 37 -3.56 -19.09 -4.58
N LEU A 38 -3.38 -17.78 -4.38
CA LEU A 38 -2.19 -17.05 -4.85
C LEU A 38 -0.89 -17.59 -4.25
N ALA A 39 -0.95 -18.08 -3.01
CA ALA A 39 0.21 -18.67 -2.35
C ALA A 39 0.71 -19.95 -3.04
N GLU A 40 -0.15 -20.71 -3.71
CA GLU A 40 0.22 -21.91 -4.46
C GLU A 40 1.08 -21.59 -5.70
N TYR A 41 0.99 -20.34 -6.16
CA TYR A 41 1.68 -19.82 -7.34
C TYR A 41 2.76 -18.79 -7.00
N ASP A 42 3.08 -18.60 -5.72
CA ASP A 42 4.02 -17.56 -5.23
C ASP A 42 3.67 -16.14 -5.73
N LEU A 43 2.37 -15.83 -5.83
CA LEU A 43 1.87 -14.53 -6.24
C LEU A 43 1.45 -13.71 -5.02
N ASN A 44 1.85 -12.43 -5.01
CA ASN A 44 1.44 -11.45 -4.01
C ASN A 44 0.03 -10.91 -4.33
N PHE A 45 -0.63 -10.31 -3.34
CA PHE A 45 -1.89 -9.59 -3.55
C PHE A 45 -1.73 -8.10 -3.18
N ASP A 46 -2.00 -7.22 -4.16
CA ASP A 46 -2.00 -5.76 -3.96
C ASP A 46 -3.41 -5.32 -3.54
N ILE A 47 -3.54 -4.81 -2.31
CA ILE A 47 -4.80 -4.34 -1.71
C ILE A 47 -5.04 -2.89 -2.15
N CYS A 48 -5.99 -2.66 -3.05
CA CYS A 48 -6.37 -1.33 -3.52
C CYS A 48 -7.79 -0.98 -3.08
N ILE A 49 -7.88 -0.15 -2.05
CA ILE A 49 -9.11 0.19 -1.31
C ILE A 49 -9.21 1.70 -1.08
N HIS A 50 -10.35 2.17 -0.59
CA HIS A 50 -10.47 3.40 0.19
C HIS A 50 -10.51 3.08 1.69
N HIS A 51 -10.14 4.05 2.54
CA HIS A 51 -9.97 3.87 3.98
C HIS A 51 -11.15 3.24 4.73
N PRO A 52 -12.44 3.40 4.34
CA PRO A 52 -13.53 2.71 5.03
C PRO A 52 -13.47 1.18 4.91
N GLN A 53 -12.82 0.66 3.87
CA GLN A 53 -12.66 -0.79 3.63
C GLN A 53 -11.45 -1.38 4.36
N LEU A 54 -10.63 -0.54 5.04
CA LEU A 54 -9.37 -0.98 5.64
C LEU A 54 -9.57 -2.05 6.71
N GLN A 55 -10.58 -1.90 7.59
CA GLN A 55 -10.85 -2.86 8.65
C GLN A 55 -11.19 -4.26 8.11
N ASN A 56 -12.01 -4.33 7.06
CA ASN A 56 -12.33 -5.60 6.41
C ASN A 56 -11.12 -6.18 5.67
N SER A 57 -10.24 -5.32 5.15
CA SER A 57 -8.98 -5.76 4.54
C SER A 57 -8.01 -6.36 5.58
N VAL A 58 -7.96 -5.82 6.79
CA VAL A 58 -7.21 -6.42 7.92
C VAL A 58 -7.72 -7.84 8.20
N GLU A 59 -9.04 -8.01 8.25
CA GLU A 59 -9.65 -9.33 8.47
C GLU A 59 -9.38 -10.30 7.31
N MET A 60 -9.44 -9.85 6.05
CA MET A 60 -9.04 -10.63 4.88
C MET A 60 -7.60 -11.13 5.01
N VAL A 61 -6.67 -10.26 5.38
CA VAL A 61 -5.25 -10.62 5.56
C VAL A 61 -5.07 -11.66 6.66
N ARG A 62 -5.76 -11.51 7.80
CA ARG A 62 -5.76 -12.51 8.89
C ARG A 62 -6.23 -13.88 8.41
N GLN A 63 -7.29 -13.90 7.60
CA GLN A 63 -7.85 -15.16 7.07
C GLN A 63 -7.01 -15.78 5.93
N CYS A 64 -6.11 -15.02 5.33
CA CYS A 64 -5.25 -15.44 4.22
C CYS A 64 -3.75 -15.35 4.59
N SER A 65 -3.38 -15.83 5.78
CA SER A 65 -2.04 -15.70 6.35
C SER A 65 -0.91 -16.34 5.53
N ASN A 66 -1.24 -17.20 4.57
CA ASN A 66 -0.31 -17.83 3.65
C ASN A 66 0.05 -16.96 2.43
N VAL A 67 -0.59 -15.80 2.24
CA VAL A 67 -0.38 -14.89 1.11
C VAL A 67 0.42 -13.67 1.57
N LYS A 68 1.30 -13.14 0.73
CA LYS A 68 1.97 -11.86 0.94
C LYS A 68 1.12 -10.73 0.38
N PHE A 69 0.93 -9.69 1.18
CA PHE A 69 0.10 -8.54 0.81
C PHE A 69 0.90 -7.24 0.78
N ILE A 70 0.53 -6.36 -0.13
CA ILE A 70 0.93 -4.95 -0.09
C ILE A 70 -0.31 -4.07 -0.08
N LEU A 71 -0.38 -3.16 0.90
CA LEU A 71 -1.41 -2.12 0.92
C LEU A 71 -1.02 -1.00 -0.04
N ASP A 72 -1.76 -0.84 -1.14
CA ASP A 72 -1.56 0.25 -2.09
C ASP A 72 -1.93 1.61 -1.47
N HIS A 73 -1.12 2.62 -1.78
CA HIS A 73 -1.42 4.04 -1.54
C HIS A 73 -1.81 4.34 -0.09
N ILE A 74 -1.09 3.74 0.86
CA ILE A 74 -1.33 3.90 2.30
C ILE A 74 -2.81 3.65 2.72
N GLY A 75 -3.58 2.90 1.90
CA GLY A 75 -4.99 2.63 2.14
C GLY A 75 -5.92 3.82 1.90
N LYS A 76 -5.48 4.82 1.14
CA LYS A 76 -6.24 6.00 0.70
C LYS A 76 -7.02 6.67 1.85
N PRO A 77 -6.31 7.27 2.82
CA PRO A 77 -6.94 7.99 3.93
C PRO A 77 -7.67 9.26 3.47
N GLY A 78 -8.65 9.72 4.23
CA GLY A 78 -9.38 10.96 3.95
C GLY A 78 -8.54 12.21 4.26
N ILE A 79 -7.48 12.46 3.51
CA ILE A 79 -6.53 13.58 3.75
C ILE A 79 -7.24 14.92 3.53
N LYS A 80 -8.01 15.05 2.47
CA LYS A 80 -8.75 16.27 2.15
C LYS A 80 -9.70 16.69 3.28
N GLU A 81 -10.38 15.73 3.87
CA GLU A 81 -11.30 15.90 4.97
C GLU A 81 -10.60 15.96 6.34
N LYS A 82 -9.28 15.77 6.37
CA LYS A 82 -8.46 15.68 7.59
C LYS A 82 -8.92 14.56 8.53
N LEU A 83 -9.40 13.46 7.96
CA LEU A 83 -9.86 12.29 8.68
C LEU A 83 -8.66 11.38 8.98
N PHE A 84 -8.29 11.29 10.25
CA PHE A 84 -7.20 10.45 10.70
C PHE A 84 -7.69 9.13 11.29
N ASP A 85 -8.79 9.16 12.05
CA ASP A 85 -9.46 7.97 12.55
C ASP A 85 -10.70 7.64 11.70
N PRO A 86 -11.08 6.37 11.51
CA PRO A 86 -10.47 5.15 12.07
C PRO A 86 -9.28 4.59 11.25
N TRP A 87 -8.85 5.25 10.17
CA TRP A 87 -7.77 4.79 9.30
C TRP A 87 -6.49 4.49 10.09
N ARG A 88 -6.12 5.36 11.03
CA ARG A 88 -4.93 5.22 11.87
C ARG A 88 -4.87 3.89 12.60
N ASP A 89 -5.97 3.48 13.21
CA ASP A 89 -6.03 2.23 13.96
C ASP A 89 -5.98 1.02 13.02
N GLY A 90 -6.65 1.10 11.85
CA GLY A 90 -6.56 0.07 10.82
C GLY A 90 -5.14 -0.13 10.28
N ILE A 91 -4.35 0.94 10.12
CA ILE A 91 -2.93 0.86 9.74
C ILE A 91 -2.12 0.12 10.81
N ARG A 92 -2.31 0.42 12.10
CA ARG A 92 -1.63 -0.31 13.18
C ARG A 92 -1.96 -1.80 13.17
N GLU A 93 -3.25 -2.12 13.02
CA GLU A 93 -3.70 -3.52 12.98
C GLU A 93 -3.13 -4.27 11.78
N LEU A 94 -3.09 -3.64 10.60
CA LEU A 94 -2.51 -4.23 9.40
C LEU A 94 -0.99 -4.42 9.55
N ALA A 95 -0.30 -3.42 10.09
CA ALA A 95 1.14 -3.47 10.32
C ALA A 95 1.56 -4.53 11.35
N ALA A 96 0.66 -4.93 12.24
CA ALA A 96 0.89 -6.03 13.18
C ALA A 96 0.87 -7.43 12.51
N LEU A 97 0.51 -7.52 11.24
CA LEU A 97 0.50 -8.77 10.47
C LEU A 97 1.79 -8.89 9.64
N ASP A 98 2.58 -9.94 9.91
CA ASP A 98 3.93 -10.11 9.35
C ASP A 98 3.94 -10.33 7.82
N ASN A 99 2.81 -10.72 7.25
CA ASN A 99 2.66 -10.96 5.81
C ASN A 99 2.24 -9.72 5.02
N THR A 100 2.38 -8.52 5.59
CA THR A 100 2.01 -7.25 4.97
C THR A 100 3.16 -6.26 4.87
N VAL A 101 3.19 -5.52 3.77
CA VAL A 101 3.99 -4.31 3.55
C VAL A 101 3.07 -3.17 3.09
N CYS A 102 3.54 -1.94 3.11
CA CYS A 102 2.77 -0.77 2.70
C CYS A 102 3.46 0.02 1.59
N LYS A 103 2.71 0.33 0.54
CA LYS A 103 3.18 1.19 -0.55
C LYS A 103 2.96 2.66 -0.19
N VAL A 104 4.06 3.38 0.03
CA VAL A 104 4.08 4.82 0.30
C VAL A 104 3.93 5.57 -1.01
N SER A 105 2.68 5.81 -1.39
CA SER A 105 2.27 6.45 -2.66
C SER A 105 0.85 6.98 -2.55
N GLY A 106 0.34 7.66 -3.57
CA GLY A 106 -1.07 8.04 -3.74
C GLY A 106 -1.64 8.97 -2.68
N ALA A 107 -0.83 9.54 -1.80
CA ALA A 107 -1.32 10.45 -0.75
C ALA A 107 -1.81 11.79 -1.33
N THR A 108 -1.20 12.27 -2.39
CA THR A 108 -1.56 13.55 -3.01
C THR A 108 -2.93 13.51 -3.68
N THR A 109 -3.33 12.35 -4.22
CA THR A 109 -4.65 12.16 -4.86
C THR A 109 -5.80 12.07 -3.86
N GLU A 110 -5.51 11.82 -2.58
CA GLU A 110 -6.47 11.83 -1.49
C GLU A 110 -6.53 13.19 -0.76
N ALA A 111 -5.66 14.13 -1.13
CA ALA A 111 -5.63 15.49 -0.61
C ALA A 111 -6.48 16.45 -1.47
N ASP A 112 -6.51 17.74 -1.13
CA ASP A 112 -7.10 18.76 -1.99
C ASP A 112 -6.18 18.97 -3.21
N HIS A 113 -6.61 18.51 -4.38
CA HIS A 113 -5.80 18.48 -5.60
C HIS A 113 -5.16 19.83 -5.97
N ASP A 114 -5.87 20.93 -5.71
CA ASP A 114 -5.44 22.27 -6.10
C ASP A 114 -4.63 22.98 -5.02
N ASN A 115 -4.88 22.66 -3.72
CA ASN A 115 -4.40 23.48 -2.60
C ASN A 115 -3.60 22.71 -1.54
N TRP A 116 -3.34 21.40 -1.72
CA TRP A 116 -2.60 20.65 -0.72
C TRP A 116 -1.17 21.19 -0.51
N VAL A 117 -0.73 21.11 0.73
CA VAL A 117 0.65 21.37 1.14
C VAL A 117 1.25 20.12 1.75
N LYS A 118 2.57 20.04 1.78
CA LYS A 118 3.27 18.84 2.29
C LYS A 118 2.94 18.51 3.75
N GLU A 119 2.59 19.54 4.53
CA GLU A 119 2.14 19.42 5.91
C GLU A 119 0.81 18.68 6.06
N ASP A 120 -0.08 18.73 5.06
CA ASP A 120 -1.34 17.97 5.07
C ASP A 120 -1.10 16.46 4.93
N ILE A 121 -0.05 16.07 4.22
CA ILE A 121 0.29 14.67 3.91
C ILE A 121 1.17 14.05 4.99
N ARG A 122 2.05 14.85 5.58
CA ARG A 122 3.08 14.40 6.54
C ARG A 122 2.55 13.48 7.63
N PRO A 123 1.46 13.80 8.37
CA PRO A 123 1.02 12.96 9.49
C PRO A 123 0.63 11.54 9.06
N TYR A 124 0.12 11.38 7.85
CA TYR A 124 -0.30 10.09 7.34
C TYR A 124 0.90 9.22 6.94
N ILE A 125 1.88 9.80 6.26
CA ILE A 125 3.12 9.07 5.89
C ILE A 125 3.93 8.72 7.12
N GLU A 126 4.14 9.66 8.06
CA GLU A 126 4.85 9.40 9.31
C GLU A 126 4.21 8.25 10.09
N HIS A 127 2.88 8.25 10.20
CA HIS A 127 2.17 7.17 10.89
C HIS A 127 2.37 5.80 10.23
N VAL A 128 2.35 5.73 8.89
CA VAL A 128 2.63 4.49 8.15
C VAL A 128 4.05 4.01 8.42
N VAL A 129 5.04 4.91 8.33
CA VAL A 129 6.45 4.55 8.57
C VAL A 129 6.69 4.15 10.03
N GLU A 130 6.02 4.80 10.99
CA GLU A 130 6.06 4.42 12.40
C GLU A 130 5.51 3.00 12.63
N CYS A 131 4.39 2.65 11.96
CA CYS A 131 3.73 1.36 12.16
C CYS A 131 4.43 0.20 11.44
N PHE A 132 4.78 0.37 10.17
CA PHE A 132 5.40 -0.68 9.33
C PHE A 132 6.92 -0.74 9.49
N GLY A 133 7.56 0.34 9.93
CA GLY A 133 9.01 0.48 9.90
C GLY A 133 9.58 0.64 8.49
N ALA A 134 10.84 1.06 8.39
CA ALA A 134 11.52 1.24 7.10
C ALA A 134 11.64 -0.07 6.31
N ASP A 135 11.65 -1.22 6.97
CA ASP A 135 11.81 -2.55 6.34
C ASP A 135 10.56 -3.02 5.59
N ARG A 136 9.38 -2.41 5.85
CA ARG A 136 8.12 -2.83 5.25
C ARG A 136 7.37 -1.69 4.55
N CYS A 137 8.04 -0.58 4.27
CA CYS A 137 7.55 0.52 3.45
C CYS A 137 8.19 0.46 2.06
N ILE A 138 7.38 0.59 1.00
CA ILE A 138 7.84 0.57 -0.39
C ILE A 138 7.40 1.86 -1.08
N TYR A 139 8.35 2.60 -1.65
CA TYR A 139 8.06 3.78 -2.46
C TYR A 139 7.21 3.45 -3.68
N GLY A 140 6.28 4.34 -4.01
CA GLY A 140 5.54 4.33 -5.27
C GLY A 140 5.27 5.74 -5.79
N GLY A 141 5.41 5.93 -7.10
CA GLY A 141 5.16 7.21 -7.76
C GLY A 141 3.70 7.48 -8.07
N ASP A 142 2.84 6.46 -8.05
CA ASP A 142 1.42 6.50 -8.44
C ASP A 142 1.18 7.16 -9.82
N TRP A 143 2.19 7.18 -10.66
CA TRP A 143 2.07 7.72 -12.01
C TRP A 143 1.27 6.75 -12.92
N PRO A 144 0.37 7.22 -13.80
CA PRO A 144 0.06 8.63 -14.07
C PRO A 144 -1.03 9.24 -13.17
N VAL A 145 -1.64 8.47 -12.26
CA VAL A 145 -2.78 8.93 -11.43
C VAL A 145 -2.40 10.15 -10.59
N ALA A 146 -1.19 10.16 -10.03
CA ALA A 146 -0.65 11.27 -9.25
C ALA A 146 -0.71 12.63 -9.99
N THR A 147 -0.69 12.64 -11.33
CA THR A 147 -0.72 13.89 -12.13
C THR A 147 -2.02 14.68 -11.99
N GLN A 148 -3.06 14.09 -11.40
CA GLN A 148 -4.30 14.79 -11.05
C GLN A 148 -4.09 15.84 -9.93
N ALA A 149 -3.08 15.65 -9.08
CA ALA A 149 -2.86 16.48 -7.88
C ALA A 149 -1.42 17.00 -7.76
N THR A 150 -0.46 16.42 -8.49
CA THR A 150 0.95 16.79 -8.35
C THR A 150 1.78 16.45 -9.58
N THR A 151 3.02 16.97 -9.62
CA THR A 151 4.05 16.47 -10.54
C THR A 151 4.88 15.39 -9.86
N TYR A 152 5.49 14.50 -10.65
CA TYR A 152 6.36 13.47 -10.11
C TYR A 152 7.52 14.03 -9.27
N PRO A 153 8.27 15.05 -9.71
CA PRO A 153 9.31 15.67 -8.88
C PRO A 153 8.78 16.21 -7.55
N ARG A 154 7.64 16.93 -7.57
CA ARG A 154 7.03 17.46 -6.35
C ARG A 154 6.67 16.37 -5.34
N TRP A 155 6.20 15.21 -5.82
CA TRP A 155 5.92 14.07 -4.95
C TRP A 155 7.20 13.55 -4.29
N VAL A 156 8.28 13.35 -5.08
CA VAL A 156 9.58 12.89 -4.54
C VAL A 156 10.11 13.88 -3.51
N GLU A 157 10.16 15.16 -3.83
CA GLU A 157 10.61 16.22 -2.92
C GLU A 157 9.78 16.28 -1.62
N THR A 158 8.47 16.05 -1.73
CA THR A 158 7.58 16.00 -0.57
C THR A 158 7.91 14.81 0.33
N LEU A 159 8.11 13.64 -0.26
CA LEU A 159 8.45 12.45 0.49
C LEU A 159 9.84 12.54 1.11
N ASP A 160 10.84 13.05 0.39
CA ASP A 160 12.18 13.30 0.92
C ASP A 160 12.14 14.22 2.14
N TRP A 161 11.32 15.27 2.08
CA TRP A 161 11.14 16.17 3.22
C TRP A 161 10.44 15.49 4.41
N ILE A 162 9.45 14.62 4.18
CA ILE A 162 8.78 13.87 5.26
C ILE A 162 9.77 12.90 5.92
N LEU A 163 10.60 12.24 5.12
CA LEU A 163 11.55 11.23 5.56
C LEU A 163 12.94 11.77 5.95
N GLU A 164 13.09 13.11 6.11
CA GLU A 164 14.39 13.74 6.44
C GLU A 164 15.06 13.23 7.71
N GLY A 165 14.26 12.61 8.62
CA GLY A 165 14.75 11.98 9.85
C GLY A 165 15.26 10.55 9.69
N CYS A 166 15.03 9.92 8.54
CA CYS A 166 15.47 8.56 8.26
C CYS A 166 16.98 8.52 7.94
N SER A 167 17.64 7.43 8.35
CA SER A 167 19.02 7.15 7.95
C SER A 167 19.10 6.82 6.45
N LYS A 168 20.31 6.86 5.89
CA LYS A 168 20.53 6.49 4.47
C LYS A 168 20.12 5.05 4.18
N ASP A 169 20.36 4.16 5.12
CA ASP A 169 20.00 2.73 4.96
C ASP A 169 18.48 2.53 4.96
N GLU A 170 17.74 3.26 5.81
CA GLU A 170 16.27 3.25 5.81
C GLU A 170 15.70 3.83 4.51
N LEU A 171 16.26 4.94 4.02
CA LEU A 171 15.85 5.51 2.74
C LEU A 171 16.13 4.55 1.58
N GLN A 172 17.29 3.89 1.56
CA GLN A 172 17.64 2.88 0.55
C GLN A 172 16.61 1.73 0.55
N LYS A 173 16.20 1.25 1.72
CA LYS A 173 15.17 0.23 1.85
C LYS A 173 13.82 0.69 1.30
N ILE A 174 13.34 1.87 1.73
CA ILE A 174 12.03 2.40 1.31
C ILE A 174 11.98 2.63 -0.20
N TYR A 175 13.03 3.23 -0.77
CA TYR A 175 13.05 3.62 -2.18
C TYR A 175 13.43 2.50 -3.13
N HIS A 176 14.05 1.42 -2.66
CA HIS A 176 14.65 0.41 -3.54
C HIS A 176 14.55 -1.02 -3.00
N ASP A 177 15.25 -1.35 -1.90
CA ASP A 177 15.54 -2.73 -1.54
C ASP A 177 14.29 -3.53 -1.20
N ASN A 178 13.34 -2.93 -0.47
CA ASN A 178 12.10 -3.60 -0.10
C ASN A 178 11.24 -3.98 -1.32
N ALA A 179 11.28 -3.18 -2.40
CA ALA A 179 10.57 -3.52 -3.63
C ALA A 179 11.22 -4.73 -4.32
N ILE A 180 12.55 -4.79 -4.34
CA ILE A 180 13.30 -5.93 -4.89
C ILE A 180 12.94 -7.20 -4.11
N ASP A 181 12.99 -7.15 -2.79
CA ASP A 181 12.71 -8.31 -1.94
C ASP A 181 11.26 -8.77 -2.03
N PHE A 182 10.32 -7.83 -1.89
CA PHE A 182 8.89 -8.15 -1.89
C PHE A 182 8.43 -8.74 -3.23
N TYR A 183 8.83 -8.10 -4.34
CA TYR A 183 8.47 -8.53 -5.68
C TYR A 183 9.47 -9.54 -6.29
N ARG A 184 10.50 -9.95 -5.55
CA ARG A 184 11.52 -10.91 -6.03
C ARG A 184 12.09 -10.50 -7.39
N LEU A 185 12.47 -9.21 -7.50
CA LEU A 185 13.03 -8.66 -8.72
C LEU A 185 14.48 -9.11 -8.89
N PRO A 186 14.98 -9.28 -10.13
CA PRO A 186 16.41 -9.49 -10.34
C PRO A 186 17.19 -8.25 -9.87
N ALA A 187 18.25 -8.49 -9.09
CA ALA A 187 19.17 -7.46 -8.60
C ALA A 187 20.06 -6.90 -9.72
#